data_cc6605bfc81aaf9ca450923b0c744591
#
_entry.id   cc6605bfc81aaf9ca450923b0c744591
#
_cell.length_a   1.000
_cell.length_b   1.000
_cell.length_c   1.000
_cell.angle_alpha   90.00
_cell.angle_beta   90.00
_cell.angle_gamma   90.00
#
_symmetry.space_group_name_H-M   'P 1'
#
loop_
_entity.id
_entity.type
_entity.pdbx_description
1 polymer ?
#
loop_
_entity_poly.entity_id
_entity_poly.type
_entity_poly.pdbx_seq_one_letter_code
_entity_poly.pdbx_strand_id
1 'polypeptide(L)'
;MTTVDLPLLPLGRGIDRASERGVECPGDLPPASDPDLVARALAAKEALGERLFVLGHHYQRDEVIQFADVTGDSFKLAREAAARPDAEYVVFCGVHFMAESADILTGPGQQVILPDLAAGCSMADMARLPQVETAWEALAAAGVQDSVVPVTYMNSSADIKAFCGRNGGVVCTSSNADVALEWAFDQKGGLDAGAKVLFFPDQHLGRNTAVLQMGIALEECVVWNPLLPGGGLSAEELRAAKMILWKGHCSVHGRFSSAVVDELRATVPDVQILVHPECQHDVVLKADLVGSTEFIIKTIEAAPSGSVWAIGTELNLVQRLGKEHPDK
;
A
#
# COMPACT_ATOMS: atom_id res chain seq x y z
N MET A 1 15.68 -34.11 2.19
CA MET A 1 14.88 -32.89 2.05
C MET A 1 15.77 -31.86 1.38
N THR A 2 15.62 -31.70 0.08
CA THR A 2 16.36 -30.72 -0.71
C THR A 2 15.74 -29.35 -0.46
N THR A 3 16.47 -28.48 0.22
CA THR A 3 16.14 -27.05 0.31
C THR A 3 16.18 -26.47 -1.09
N VAL A 4 15.02 -26.06 -1.61
CA VAL A 4 14.97 -25.27 -2.82
C VAL A 4 15.45 -23.88 -2.43
N ASP A 5 16.66 -23.51 -2.86
CA ASP A 5 17.14 -22.14 -2.81
C ASP A 5 16.29 -21.32 -3.80
N LEU A 6 15.23 -20.69 -3.28
CA LEU A 6 14.51 -19.67 -4.01
C LEU A 6 15.44 -18.45 -4.08
N PRO A 7 15.79 -17.97 -5.28
CA PRO A 7 16.57 -16.74 -5.39
C PRO A 7 15.74 -15.64 -4.71
N LEU A 8 16.28 -15.09 -3.63
CA LEU A 8 15.76 -13.87 -3.04
C LEU A 8 15.71 -12.83 -4.16
N LEU A 9 14.50 -12.45 -4.57
CA LEU A 9 14.32 -11.31 -5.46
C LEU A 9 15.04 -10.15 -4.80
N PRO A 10 16.02 -9.51 -5.44
CA PRO A 10 16.72 -8.38 -4.85
C PRO A 10 15.71 -7.24 -4.71
N LEU A 11 15.16 -7.11 -3.52
CA LEU A 11 14.38 -5.96 -3.11
C LEU A 11 15.24 -4.71 -3.34
N GLY A 12 14.72 -3.75 -4.09
CA GLY A 12 15.36 -2.45 -4.25
C GLY A 12 16.37 -2.30 -5.41
N ARG A 13 16.43 -3.18 -6.40
CA ARG A 13 17.26 -2.99 -7.61
C ARG A 13 16.54 -2.20 -8.73
N GLY A 14 15.80 -1.17 -8.43
CA GLY A 14 15.13 -0.37 -9.46
C GLY A 14 15.06 1.11 -9.14
N ILE A 15 15.45 1.48 -7.94
CA ILE A 15 15.53 2.88 -7.51
C ILE A 15 16.96 3.34 -7.78
N ASP A 16 17.11 4.44 -8.54
CA ASP A 16 18.39 5.11 -8.67
C ASP A 16 18.72 5.78 -7.33
N ARG A 17 19.41 5.06 -6.46
CA ARG A 17 19.83 5.53 -5.14
C ARG A 17 20.92 6.60 -5.19
N ALA A 18 21.36 6.99 -6.37
CA ALA A 18 22.42 8.00 -6.51
C ALA A 18 22.00 9.39 -5.98
N SER A 19 20.69 9.64 -5.84
CA SER A 19 20.15 10.85 -5.23
C SER A 19 19.84 10.73 -3.73
N GLU A 20 19.83 9.51 -3.19
CA GLU A 20 19.59 9.30 -1.76
C GLU A 20 20.88 9.55 -0.97
N ARG A 21 20.86 10.54 -0.11
CA ARG A 21 21.97 10.79 0.82
C ARG A 21 21.90 9.77 1.94
N GLY A 22 22.60 8.65 1.77
CA GLY A 22 22.93 7.80 2.91
C GLY A 22 23.77 8.59 3.88
N VAL A 23 23.27 8.83 5.08
CA VAL A 23 24.12 9.30 6.19
C VAL A 23 24.84 8.06 6.71
N GLU A 24 26.16 8.03 6.59
CA GLU A 24 26.93 6.98 7.27
C GLU A 24 26.60 7.03 8.77
N CYS A 25 26.12 5.91 9.29
CA CYS A 25 25.87 5.78 10.71
C CYS A 25 27.24 5.90 11.44
N PRO A 26 27.44 6.89 12.31
CA PRO A 26 28.72 7.05 13.00
C PRO A 26 28.91 5.92 14.00
N GLY A 27 29.72 4.93 13.65
CA GLY A 27 30.06 3.77 14.46
C GLY A 27 29.34 2.48 14.06
N ASP A 28 29.70 1.40 14.74
CA ASP A 28 29.10 0.09 14.54
C ASP A 28 27.66 0.07 15.06
N LEU A 29 26.72 -0.47 14.26
CA LEU A 29 25.36 -0.71 14.72
C LEU A 29 25.38 -1.72 15.88
N PRO A 30 24.64 -1.45 16.97
CA PRO A 30 24.57 -2.42 18.06
C PRO A 30 23.91 -3.71 17.57
N PRO A 31 24.35 -4.89 18.04
CA PRO A 31 23.69 -6.15 17.70
C PRO A 31 22.24 -6.12 18.18
N ALA A 32 21.34 -6.77 17.44
CA ALA A 32 19.90 -6.86 17.80
C ALA A 32 19.65 -7.53 19.16
N SER A 33 20.64 -8.24 19.70
CA SER A 33 20.65 -8.86 21.02
C SER A 33 21.20 -7.95 22.14
N ASP A 34 21.56 -6.68 21.85
CA ASP A 34 22.01 -5.74 22.88
C ASP A 34 20.89 -5.50 23.89
N PRO A 35 21.05 -5.89 25.17
CA PRO A 35 20.03 -5.75 26.19
C PRO A 35 19.67 -4.30 26.49
N ASP A 36 20.57 -3.36 26.18
CA ASP A 36 20.41 -1.94 26.47
C ASP A 36 19.84 -1.17 25.26
N LEU A 37 19.56 -1.83 24.14
CA LEU A 37 19.12 -1.19 22.89
C LEU A 37 17.88 -0.32 23.09
N VAL A 38 16.86 -0.84 23.75
CA VAL A 38 15.61 -0.14 24.02
C VAL A 38 15.86 1.08 24.91
N ALA A 39 16.62 0.91 26.00
CA ALA A 39 16.95 1.98 26.94
C ALA A 39 17.75 3.10 26.25
N ARG A 40 18.70 2.75 25.39
CA ARG A 40 19.50 3.71 24.61
C ARG A 40 18.66 4.47 23.60
N ALA A 41 17.74 3.78 22.90
CA ALA A 41 16.83 4.42 21.95
C ALA A 41 15.87 5.41 22.65
N LEU A 42 15.32 5.03 23.80
CA LEU A 42 14.46 5.91 24.60
C LEU A 42 15.24 7.12 25.13
N ALA A 43 16.46 6.93 25.62
CA ALA A 43 17.31 8.03 26.09
C ALA A 43 17.68 9.00 24.95
N ALA A 44 17.96 8.48 23.76
CA ALA A 44 18.23 9.31 22.58
C ALA A 44 16.98 10.11 22.16
N LYS A 45 15.80 9.48 22.19
CA LYS A 45 14.51 10.14 21.91
C LYS A 45 14.26 11.27 22.92
N GLU A 46 14.47 11.03 24.21
CA GLU A 46 14.33 12.04 25.26
C GLU A 46 15.31 13.20 25.06
N ALA A 47 16.57 12.91 24.74
CA ALA A 47 17.61 13.93 24.53
C ALA A 47 17.32 14.84 23.31
N LEU A 48 16.71 14.30 22.26
CA LEU A 48 16.31 15.07 21.08
C LEU A 48 15.01 15.85 21.30
N GLY A 49 14.12 15.35 22.17
CA GLY A 49 12.86 15.99 22.52
C GLY A 49 12.00 16.32 21.31
N GLU A 50 11.46 17.52 21.22
CA GLU A 50 10.56 17.97 20.15
C GLU A 50 11.22 18.04 18.76
N ARG A 51 12.56 18.03 18.71
CA ARG A 51 13.30 17.98 17.44
C ARG A 51 13.14 16.65 16.71
N LEU A 52 12.74 15.58 17.40
CA LEU A 52 12.54 14.25 16.86
C LEU A 52 11.05 13.90 16.85
N PHE A 53 10.57 13.41 15.72
CA PHE A 53 9.23 12.86 15.57
C PHE A 53 9.31 11.46 14.97
N VAL A 54 8.84 10.46 15.70
CA VAL A 54 8.89 9.05 15.26
C VAL A 54 7.53 8.59 14.81
N LEU A 55 7.44 8.18 13.56
CA LEU A 55 6.24 7.67 12.91
C LEU A 55 6.32 6.15 12.80
N GLY A 56 5.25 5.44 13.20
CA GLY A 56 5.16 3.99 13.13
C GLY A 56 4.01 3.52 12.26
N HIS A 57 4.31 2.81 11.18
CA HIS A 57 3.26 2.20 10.37
C HIS A 57 2.62 1.03 11.14
N HIS A 58 1.30 0.86 11.03
CA HIS A 58 0.54 -0.20 11.74
C HIS A 58 1.10 -1.61 11.55
N TYR A 59 1.78 -1.89 10.44
CA TYR A 59 2.35 -3.22 10.14
C TYR A 59 3.72 -3.47 10.77
N GLN A 60 4.28 -2.48 11.47
CA GLN A 60 5.53 -2.68 12.20
C GLN A 60 5.30 -3.54 13.44
N ARG A 61 6.35 -4.26 13.83
CA ARG A 61 6.35 -5.09 15.05
C ARG A 61 6.23 -4.22 16.31
N ASP A 62 5.69 -4.79 17.38
CA ASP A 62 5.49 -4.06 18.65
C ASP A 62 6.81 -3.49 19.21
N GLU A 63 7.93 -4.20 18.99
CA GLU A 63 9.28 -3.76 19.38
C GLU A 63 9.70 -2.46 18.70
N VAL A 64 9.14 -2.13 17.55
CA VAL A 64 9.37 -0.88 16.82
C VAL A 64 8.31 0.16 17.17
N ILE A 65 7.05 -0.25 17.21
CA ILE A 65 5.90 0.64 17.49
C ILE A 65 6.01 1.32 18.87
N GLN A 66 6.65 0.67 19.85
CA GLN A 66 6.85 1.26 21.18
C GLN A 66 7.58 2.61 21.15
N PHE A 67 8.33 2.93 20.09
CA PHE A 67 9.04 4.21 19.95
C PHE A 67 8.23 5.26 19.18
N ALA A 68 7.14 4.90 18.55
CA ALA A 68 6.36 5.81 17.72
C ALA A 68 5.62 6.86 18.57
N ASP A 69 5.64 8.11 18.12
CA ASP A 69 4.81 9.17 18.66
C ASP A 69 3.40 9.13 18.08
N VAL A 70 3.30 8.68 16.81
CA VAL A 70 2.03 8.48 16.10
C VAL A 70 2.09 7.18 15.30
N THR A 71 1.00 6.42 15.36
CA THR A 71 0.78 5.25 14.49
C THR A 71 -0.29 5.55 13.45
N GLY A 72 -0.17 4.96 12.27
CA GLY A 72 -1.11 5.21 11.20
C GLY A 72 -0.83 4.41 9.93
N ASP A 73 -1.66 4.66 8.92
CA ASP A 73 -1.39 4.24 7.55
C ASP A 73 -0.35 5.16 6.87
N SER A 74 0.06 4.77 5.67
CA SER A 74 1.14 5.45 4.93
C SER A 74 0.88 6.93 4.70
N PHE A 75 -0.34 7.31 4.29
CA PHE A 75 -0.64 8.70 3.93
C PHE A 75 -0.93 9.56 5.16
N LYS A 76 -1.61 9.01 6.16
CA LYS A 76 -1.82 9.67 7.45
C LYS A 76 -0.46 10.06 8.06
N LEU A 77 0.47 9.10 8.13
CA LEU A 77 1.80 9.36 8.70
C LEU A 77 2.59 10.42 7.92
N ALA A 78 2.51 10.42 6.58
CA ALA A 78 3.17 11.46 5.78
C ALA A 78 2.56 12.86 6.03
N ARG A 79 1.26 12.95 6.25
CA ARG A 79 0.59 14.20 6.64
C ARG A 79 0.94 14.64 8.07
N GLU A 80 1.05 13.69 9.00
CA GLU A 80 1.47 13.97 10.37
C GLU A 80 2.90 14.54 10.39
N ALA A 81 3.82 14.01 9.56
CA ALA A 81 5.16 14.56 9.38
C ALA A 81 5.11 16.04 8.93
N ALA A 82 4.32 16.34 7.91
CA ALA A 82 4.16 17.70 7.40
C ALA A 82 3.48 18.65 8.39
N ALA A 83 2.63 18.14 9.27
CA ALA A 83 1.95 18.92 10.30
C ALA A 83 2.84 19.30 11.50
N ARG A 84 4.05 18.77 11.59
CA ARG A 84 5.03 19.02 12.66
C ARG A 84 6.28 19.71 12.10
N PRO A 85 6.19 20.94 11.56
CA PRO A 85 7.31 21.64 10.92
C PRO A 85 8.49 21.94 11.89
N ASP A 86 8.24 21.91 13.18
CA ASP A 86 9.27 22.12 14.21
C ASP A 86 10.13 20.87 14.48
N ALA A 87 9.70 19.70 14.00
CA ALA A 87 10.50 18.48 14.08
C ALA A 87 11.60 18.49 13.01
N GLU A 88 12.84 18.64 13.45
CA GLU A 88 14.02 18.62 12.57
C GLU A 88 14.24 17.24 11.94
N TYR A 89 14.01 16.19 12.73
CA TYR A 89 14.18 14.79 12.33
C TYR A 89 12.84 14.04 12.40
N VAL A 90 12.45 13.43 11.29
CA VAL A 90 11.28 12.57 11.21
C VAL A 90 11.76 11.15 10.94
N VAL A 91 11.76 10.30 11.96
CA VAL A 91 12.10 8.88 11.80
C VAL A 91 10.85 8.11 11.35
N PHE A 92 10.88 7.56 10.16
CA PHE A 92 9.77 6.84 9.59
C PHE A 92 9.98 5.33 9.74
N CYS A 93 9.35 4.72 10.74
CA CYS A 93 9.32 3.26 10.91
C CYS A 93 8.27 2.65 9.98
N GLY A 94 8.69 2.38 8.76
CA GLY A 94 7.88 1.87 7.66
C GLY A 94 8.75 1.35 6.53
N VAL A 95 8.31 1.57 5.30
CA VAL A 95 9.03 1.17 4.10
C VAL A 95 9.29 2.37 3.18
N HIS A 96 10.15 2.19 2.18
CA HIS A 96 10.73 3.24 1.35
C HIS A 96 9.69 4.22 0.77
N PHE A 97 8.66 3.75 0.07
CA PHE A 97 7.67 4.63 -0.55
C PHE A 97 6.89 5.50 0.45
N MET A 98 6.79 5.05 1.71
CA MET A 98 6.16 5.82 2.79
C MET A 98 7.04 6.98 3.23
N ALA A 99 8.34 6.71 3.42
CA ALA A 99 9.33 7.72 3.76
C ALA A 99 9.49 8.76 2.63
N GLU A 100 9.55 8.32 1.35
CA GLU A 100 9.51 9.22 0.19
C GLU A 100 8.30 10.16 0.22
N SER A 101 7.13 9.61 0.55
CA SER A 101 5.91 10.41 0.58
C SER A 101 5.91 11.43 1.72
N ALA A 102 6.49 11.07 2.87
CA ALA A 102 6.69 12.01 3.96
C ALA A 102 7.69 13.11 3.56
N ASP A 103 8.80 12.75 2.92
CA ASP A 103 9.82 13.69 2.45
C ASP A 103 9.26 14.70 1.42
N ILE A 104 8.40 14.23 0.50
CA ILE A 104 7.72 15.09 -0.48
C ILE A 104 6.81 16.12 0.19
N LEU A 105 6.17 15.76 1.30
CA LEU A 105 5.19 16.63 1.98
C LEU A 105 5.81 17.50 3.06
N THR A 106 7.00 17.16 3.57
CA THR A 106 7.69 17.93 4.62
C THR A 106 8.41 19.14 4.05
N GLY A 107 8.74 20.09 4.93
CA GLY A 107 9.45 21.31 4.58
C GLY A 107 10.98 21.12 4.53
N PRO A 108 11.73 22.08 3.94
CA PRO A 108 13.17 21.98 3.74
C PRO A 108 13.99 21.95 5.05
N GLY A 109 13.38 22.28 6.18
CA GLY A 109 14.01 22.20 7.51
C GLY A 109 13.87 20.85 8.19
N GLN A 110 13.12 19.92 7.58
CA GLN A 110 12.88 18.59 8.12
C GLN A 110 13.71 17.56 7.36
N GLN A 111 14.20 16.56 8.06
CA GLN A 111 14.92 15.42 7.49
C GLN A 111 14.12 14.14 7.77
N VAL A 112 13.61 13.51 6.74
CA VAL A 112 12.94 12.21 6.85
C VAL A 112 14.00 11.11 6.82
N ILE A 113 14.01 10.29 7.85
CA ILE A 113 14.98 9.21 8.04
C ILE A 113 14.25 7.88 8.01
N LEU A 114 14.59 7.05 7.03
CA LEU A 114 14.20 5.64 6.99
C LEU A 114 15.34 4.82 7.62
N PRO A 115 15.14 4.16 8.76
CA PRO A 115 16.22 3.47 9.48
C PRO A 115 16.91 2.38 8.66
N ASP A 116 16.18 1.72 7.76
CA ASP A 116 16.71 0.76 6.81
C ASP A 116 16.26 1.13 5.40
N LEU A 117 17.17 1.67 4.59
CA LEU A 117 16.89 2.03 3.19
C LEU A 117 16.54 0.83 2.30
N ALA A 118 16.84 -0.39 2.73
CA ALA A 118 16.44 -1.61 2.04
C ALA A 118 15.02 -2.08 2.40
N ALA A 119 14.39 -1.47 3.41
CA ALA A 119 13.02 -1.76 3.76
C ALA A 119 12.08 -1.35 2.63
N GLY A 120 11.64 -2.30 1.82
CA GLY A 120 10.82 -2.12 0.63
C GLY A 120 9.44 -2.75 0.73
N CYS A 121 8.63 -2.48 -0.27
CA CYS A 121 7.33 -3.12 -0.50
C CYS A 121 7.34 -3.76 -1.88
N SER A 122 7.26 -5.10 -1.93
CA SER A 122 7.31 -5.83 -3.20
C SER A 122 6.22 -5.37 -4.19
N MET A 123 5.04 -4.98 -3.71
CA MET A 123 3.97 -4.46 -4.55
C MET A 123 4.33 -3.09 -5.15
N ALA A 124 4.90 -2.17 -4.35
CA ALA A 124 5.33 -0.87 -4.85
C ALA A 124 6.35 -0.98 -5.98
N ASP A 125 7.20 -2.02 -5.94
CA ASP A 125 8.24 -2.29 -6.94
C ASP A 125 7.71 -3.01 -8.20
N MET A 126 6.45 -3.42 -8.22
CA MET A 126 5.84 -4.11 -9.38
C MET A 126 5.46 -3.17 -10.52
N ALA A 127 5.32 -1.87 -10.25
CA ALA A 127 5.13 -0.85 -11.29
C ALA A 127 6.37 0.04 -11.36
N ARG A 128 7.14 -0.08 -12.43
CA ARG A 128 8.34 0.72 -12.65
C ARG A 128 8.09 1.75 -13.75
N LEU A 129 8.62 2.96 -13.60
CA LEU A 129 8.35 4.06 -14.52
C LEU A 129 8.56 3.69 -16.00
N PRO A 130 9.67 3.04 -16.44
CA PRO A 130 9.83 2.69 -17.85
C PRO A 130 8.75 1.72 -18.36
N GLN A 131 8.24 0.83 -17.51
CA GLN A 131 7.17 -0.09 -17.89
C GLN A 131 5.82 0.63 -17.99
N VAL A 132 5.57 1.59 -17.08
CA VAL A 132 4.36 2.42 -17.11
C VAL A 132 4.36 3.33 -18.34
N GLU A 133 5.51 3.93 -18.72
CA GLU A 133 5.68 4.71 -19.94
C GLU A 133 5.42 3.84 -21.18
N THR A 134 5.95 2.61 -21.22
CA THR A 134 5.65 1.65 -22.31
C THR A 134 4.14 1.32 -22.39
N ALA A 135 3.48 1.15 -21.25
CA ALA A 135 2.03 0.95 -21.23
C ALA A 135 1.29 2.19 -21.75
N TRP A 136 1.74 3.37 -21.36
CA TRP A 136 1.15 4.64 -21.79
C TRP A 136 1.26 4.86 -23.30
N GLU A 137 2.41 4.51 -23.91
CA GLU A 137 2.61 4.52 -25.35
C GLU A 137 1.71 3.49 -26.08
N ALA A 138 1.53 2.31 -25.50
CA ALA A 138 0.65 1.30 -26.05
C ALA A 138 -0.83 1.73 -26.02
N LEU A 139 -1.26 2.47 -24.99
CA LEU A 139 -2.60 3.06 -24.92
C LEU A 139 -2.78 4.13 -26.01
N ALA A 140 -1.74 4.92 -26.31
CA ALA A 140 -1.72 5.86 -27.42
C ALA A 140 -1.86 5.14 -28.78
N ALA A 141 -1.08 4.07 -28.97
CA ALA A 141 -1.15 3.27 -30.20
C ALA A 141 -2.52 2.59 -30.39
N ALA A 142 -3.20 2.21 -29.31
CA ALA A 142 -4.56 1.69 -29.32
C ALA A 142 -5.64 2.77 -29.57
N GLY A 143 -5.26 4.06 -29.54
CA GLY A 143 -6.14 5.22 -29.71
C GLY A 143 -7.07 5.47 -28.53
N VAL A 144 -6.66 5.09 -27.30
CA VAL A 144 -7.48 5.26 -26.08
C VAL A 144 -6.85 6.20 -25.05
N GLN A 145 -5.59 6.57 -25.18
CA GLN A 145 -4.84 7.33 -24.18
C GLN A 145 -5.56 8.60 -23.73
N ASP A 146 -6.19 9.35 -24.65
CA ASP A 146 -6.89 10.60 -24.33
C ASP A 146 -8.11 10.39 -23.41
N SER A 147 -8.65 9.19 -23.35
CA SER A 147 -9.75 8.81 -22.46
C SER A 147 -9.28 8.19 -21.15
N VAL A 148 -7.97 7.95 -20.98
CA VAL A 148 -7.40 7.29 -19.80
C VAL A 148 -6.90 8.30 -18.79
N VAL A 149 -7.22 8.07 -17.51
CA VAL A 149 -6.62 8.76 -16.35
C VAL A 149 -5.76 7.76 -15.58
N PRO A 150 -4.47 8.02 -15.34
CA PRO A 150 -3.64 7.16 -14.50
C PRO A 150 -3.95 7.41 -13.02
N VAL A 151 -4.22 6.34 -12.29
CA VAL A 151 -4.44 6.36 -10.84
C VAL A 151 -3.44 5.44 -10.18
N THR A 152 -2.66 5.96 -9.25
CA THR A 152 -1.73 5.12 -8.49
C THR A 152 -2.14 4.98 -7.04
N TYR A 153 -2.04 3.77 -6.55
CA TYR A 153 -2.10 3.52 -5.12
C TYR A 153 -0.88 4.15 -4.43
N MET A 154 -1.05 4.62 -3.20
CA MET A 154 -0.01 5.22 -2.38
C MET A 154 1.25 4.34 -2.31
N ASN A 155 1.08 3.01 -2.35
CA ASN A 155 2.12 2.01 -2.37
C ASN A 155 2.78 1.93 -3.75
N SER A 156 3.46 2.98 -4.12
CA SER A 156 4.23 3.16 -5.35
C SER A 156 5.39 4.13 -5.11
N SER A 157 6.42 4.10 -5.94
CA SER A 157 7.55 5.02 -5.87
C SER A 157 7.16 6.47 -6.24
N ALA A 158 7.98 7.42 -5.84
CA ALA A 158 7.75 8.84 -6.10
C ALA A 158 7.68 9.17 -7.59
N ASP A 159 8.47 8.51 -8.43
CA ASP A 159 8.47 8.71 -9.89
C ASP A 159 7.15 8.27 -10.54
N ILE A 160 6.50 7.22 -10.03
CA ILE A 160 5.16 6.79 -10.45
C ILE A 160 4.10 7.82 -10.04
N LYS A 161 4.17 8.34 -8.80
CA LYS A 161 3.28 9.42 -8.35
C LYS A 161 3.44 10.67 -9.23
N ALA A 162 4.69 11.02 -9.55
CA ALA A 162 5.00 12.13 -10.45
C ALA A 162 4.50 11.88 -11.89
N PHE A 163 4.58 10.65 -12.40
CA PHE A 163 3.98 10.25 -13.67
C PHE A 163 2.47 10.52 -13.67
N CYS A 164 1.76 10.09 -12.64
CA CYS A 164 0.32 10.36 -12.51
C CYS A 164 0.04 11.86 -12.57
N GLY A 165 0.72 12.65 -11.75
CA GLY A 165 0.53 14.10 -11.71
C GLY A 165 0.76 14.78 -13.07
N ARG A 166 1.82 14.38 -13.81
CA ARG A 166 2.12 14.92 -15.14
C ARG A 166 1.07 14.54 -16.20
N ASN A 167 0.37 13.43 -16.02
CA ASN A 167 -0.63 12.92 -16.95
C ASN A 167 -2.08 13.15 -16.48
N GLY A 168 -2.29 14.10 -15.56
CA GLY A 168 -3.62 14.48 -15.08
C GLY A 168 -4.28 13.40 -14.21
N GLY A 169 -3.48 12.58 -13.55
CA GLY A 169 -3.92 11.52 -12.66
C GLY A 169 -3.84 11.87 -11.19
N VAL A 170 -4.08 10.89 -10.33
CA VAL A 170 -4.18 11.06 -8.89
C VAL A 170 -3.56 9.89 -8.13
N VAL A 171 -3.18 10.13 -6.87
CA VAL A 171 -2.77 9.12 -5.89
C VAL A 171 -3.95 8.78 -4.98
N CYS A 172 -4.21 7.50 -4.75
CA CYS A 172 -5.21 7.05 -3.80
C CYS A 172 -4.62 6.23 -2.66
N THR A 173 -5.42 6.00 -1.64
CA THR A 173 -5.22 5.02 -0.56
C THR A 173 -6.31 3.97 -0.61
N SER A 174 -6.20 2.89 0.17
CA SER A 174 -7.27 1.89 0.28
C SER A 174 -8.56 2.44 0.92
N SER A 175 -8.48 3.59 1.59
CA SER A 175 -9.64 4.23 2.24
C SER A 175 -10.38 5.23 1.36
N ASN A 176 -9.84 5.62 0.20
CA ASN A 176 -10.45 6.60 -0.70
C ASN A 176 -10.31 6.21 -2.18
N ALA A 177 -10.08 4.94 -2.47
CA ALA A 177 -9.89 4.47 -3.84
C ALA A 177 -11.16 4.69 -4.70
N ASP A 178 -12.35 4.54 -4.12
CA ASP A 178 -13.64 4.83 -4.73
C ASP A 178 -13.75 6.29 -5.17
N VAL A 179 -13.50 7.23 -4.26
CA VAL A 179 -13.52 8.67 -4.53
C VAL A 179 -12.50 9.05 -5.61
N ALA A 180 -11.30 8.45 -5.55
CA ALA A 180 -10.26 8.70 -6.55
C ALA A 180 -10.64 8.16 -7.94
N LEU A 181 -11.30 6.99 -8.01
CA LEU A 181 -11.79 6.43 -9.25
C LEU A 181 -12.95 7.25 -9.82
N GLU A 182 -13.94 7.63 -9.01
CA GLU A 182 -15.03 8.53 -9.43
C GLU A 182 -14.45 9.82 -10.02
N TRP A 183 -13.56 10.47 -9.29
CA TRP A 183 -12.90 11.67 -9.77
C TRP A 183 -12.17 11.43 -11.10
N ALA A 184 -11.44 10.31 -11.25
CA ALA A 184 -10.69 10.01 -12.46
C ALA A 184 -11.62 9.80 -13.67
N PHE A 185 -12.73 9.11 -13.50
CA PHE A 185 -13.74 8.96 -14.57
C PHE A 185 -14.36 10.32 -14.95
N ASP A 186 -14.69 11.16 -13.97
CA ASP A 186 -15.27 12.49 -14.20
C ASP A 186 -14.35 13.43 -14.99
N GLN A 187 -13.00 13.29 -14.86
CA GLN A 187 -12.04 14.07 -15.65
C GLN A 187 -12.20 13.85 -17.17
N LYS A 188 -12.81 12.75 -17.58
CA LYS A 188 -13.02 12.37 -18.99
C LYS A 188 -14.50 12.27 -19.37
N GLY A 189 -15.36 12.94 -18.61
CA GLY A 189 -16.79 13.03 -18.88
C GLY A 189 -17.63 11.88 -18.32
N GLY A 190 -17.05 11.02 -17.48
CA GLY A 190 -17.72 9.93 -16.80
C GLY A 190 -17.66 8.59 -17.53
N LEU A 191 -18.17 7.55 -16.87
CA LEU A 191 -18.17 6.17 -17.35
C LEU A 191 -18.91 6.01 -18.70
N ASP A 192 -20.02 6.75 -18.88
CA ASP A 192 -20.83 6.69 -20.09
C ASP A 192 -20.19 7.39 -21.30
N ALA A 193 -19.26 8.31 -21.04
CA ALA A 193 -18.48 8.99 -22.09
C ALA A 193 -17.27 8.19 -22.57
N GLY A 194 -17.07 6.97 -22.05
CA GLY A 194 -15.96 6.11 -22.44
C GLY A 194 -14.66 6.40 -21.68
N ALA A 195 -14.74 7.11 -20.56
CA ALA A 195 -13.62 7.32 -19.64
C ALA A 195 -13.04 5.98 -19.17
N LYS A 196 -11.72 5.96 -18.98
CA LYS A 196 -10.98 4.77 -18.57
C LYS A 196 -9.97 5.13 -17.47
N VAL A 197 -9.61 4.15 -16.66
CA VAL A 197 -8.57 4.29 -15.65
C VAL A 197 -7.47 3.26 -15.90
N LEU A 198 -6.22 3.71 -15.89
CA LEU A 198 -5.04 2.86 -15.72
C LEU A 198 -4.69 2.88 -14.23
N PHE A 199 -4.93 1.77 -13.54
CA PHE A 199 -4.73 1.64 -12.10
C PHE A 199 -3.50 0.78 -11.78
N PHE A 200 -2.60 1.27 -10.97
CA PHE A 200 -1.38 0.57 -10.55
C PHE A 200 -1.00 0.89 -9.10
N PRO A 201 -0.14 0.07 -8.43
CA PRO A 201 0.35 -1.22 -8.92
C PRO A 201 -0.56 -2.40 -8.61
N ASP A 202 -1.55 -2.30 -7.71
CA ASP A 202 -2.37 -3.42 -7.21
C ASP A 202 -3.63 -3.66 -8.03
N GLN A 203 -3.70 -4.83 -8.68
CA GLN A 203 -4.88 -5.19 -9.47
C GLN A 203 -6.12 -5.46 -8.62
N HIS A 204 -5.93 -5.95 -7.39
CA HIS A 204 -7.04 -6.37 -6.54
C HIS A 204 -7.75 -5.17 -5.93
N LEU A 205 -7.01 -4.22 -5.37
CA LEU A 205 -7.59 -2.96 -4.88
C LEU A 205 -8.39 -2.27 -5.99
N GLY A 206 -7.79 -2.09 -7.17
CA GLY A 206 -8.47 -1.44 -8.29
C GLY A 206 -9.73 -2.19 -8.73
N ARG A 207 -9.65 -3.52 -8.90
CA ARG A 207 -10.80 -4.37 -9.28
C ARG A 207 -11.89 -4.35 -8.23
N ASN A 208 -11.55 -4.62 -6.98
CA ASN A 208 -12.53 -4.73 -5.90
C ASN A 208 -13.27 -3.41 -5.69
N THR A 209 -12.57 -2.27 -5.76
CA THR A 209 -13.19 -0.95 -5.71
C THR A 209 -14.12 -0.72 -6.91
N ALA A 210 -13.64 -0.96 -8.14
CA ALA A 210 -14.42 -0.72 -9.34
C ALA A 210 -15.69 -1.59 -9.42
N VAL A 211 -15.56 -2.88 -9.10
CA VAL A 211 -16.69 -3.82 -9.22
C VAL A 211 -17.68 -3.65 -8.07
N LEU A 212 -17.21 -3.59 -6.82
CA LEU A 212 -18.10 -3.65 -5.66
C LEU A 212 -18.66 -2.28 -5.25
N GLN A 213 -17.94 -1.20 -5.49
CA GLN A 213 -18.35 0.13 -5.06
C GLN A 213 -18.90 0.97 -6.20
N MET A 214 -18.39 0.79 -7.43
CA MET A 214 -18.82 1.56 -8.59
C MET A 214 -19.72 0.79 -9.54
N GLY A 215 -19.91 -0.53 -9.35
CA GLY A 215 -20.77 -1.37 -10.20
C GLY A 215 -20.23 -1.59 -11.62
N ILE A 216 -18.92 -1.40 -11.84
CA ILE A 216 -18.28 -1.71 -13.12
C ILE A 216 -18.28 -3.24 -13.29
N ALA A 217 -18.68 -3.72 -14.47
CA ALA A 217 -18.70 -5.14 -14.73
C ALA A 217 -17.29 -5.75 -14.70
N LEU A 218 -17.16 -6.97 -14.19
CA LEU A 218 -15.86 -7.63 -14.03
C LEU A 218 -15.14 -7.78 -15.39
N GLU A 219 -15.90 -7.98 -16.47
CA GLU A 219 -15.41 -8.11 -17.84
C GLU A 219 -14.84 -6.81 -18.40
N GLU A 220 -15.21 -5.67 -17.83
CA GLU A 220 -14.68 -4.35 -18.17
C GLU A 220 -13.39 -4.02 -17.41
N CYS A 221 -12.92 -4.93 -16.53
CA CYS A 221 -11.68 -4.87 -15.78
C CYS A 221 -10.62 -5.79 -16.39
N VAL A 222 -9.78 -5.26 -17.27
CA VAL A 222 -8.69 -6.04 -17.91
C VAL A 222 -7.39 -5.91 -17.13
N VAL A 223 -6.51 -6.92 -17.22
CA VAL A 223 -5.23 -6.93 -16.50
C VAL A 223 -4.07 -6.72 -17.46
N TRP A 224 -3.35 -5.62 -17.27
CA TRP A 224 -2.10 -5.31 -17.97
C TRP A 224 -0.94 -6.05 -17.35
N ASN A 225 -0.31 -6.96 -18.10
CA ASN A 225 0.91 -7.64 -17.67
C ASN A 225 2.15 -6.96 -18.26
N PRO A 226 2.95 -6.23 -17.45
CA PRO A 226 4.13 -5.49 -17.95
C PRO A 226 5.25 -6.37 -18.52
N LEU A 227 5.16 -7.67 -18.35
CA LEU A 227 6.13 -8.64 -18.89
C LEU A 227 5.74 -9.17 -20.29
N LEU A 228 4.58 -8.77 -20.81
CA LEU A 228 4.10 -9.20 -22.12
C LEU A 228 4.03 -8.00 -23.08
N PRO A 229 4.29 -8.22 -24.37
CA PRO A 229 4.06 -7.19 -25.39
C PRO A 229 2.61 -6.68 -25.36
N GLY A 230 2.43 -5.35 -25.40
CA GLY A 230 1.11 -4.73 -25.29
C GLY A 230 0.34 -5.08 -24.02
N GLY A 231 1.07 -5.45 -22.92
CA GLY A 231 0.43 -5.89 -21.68
C GLY A 231 -0.28 -7.24 -21.78
N GLY A 232 -0.13 -7.96 -22.90
CA GLY A 232 -0.88 -9.17 -23.23
C GLY A 232 -2.32 -8.89 -23.68
N LEU A 233 -2.65 -7.64 -24.01
CA LEU A 233 -4.00 -7.19 -24.40
C LEU A 233 -4.00 -6.70 -25.85
N SER A 234 -5.08 -6.96 -26.56
CA SER A 234 -5.35 -6.41 -27.89
C SER A 234 -5.85 -4.96 -27.79
N ALA A 235 -5.74 -4.22 -28.88
CA ALA A 235 -6.31 -2.88 -28.97
C ALA A 235 -7.85 -2.88 -28.79
N GLU A 236 -8.52 -3.96 -29.16
CA GLU A 236 -9.97 -4.11 -28.98
C GLU A 236 -10.32 -4.26 -27.49
N GLU A 237 -9.61 -5.10 -26.75
CA GLU A 237 -9.79 -5.25 -25.30
C GLU A 237 -9.51 -3.93 -24.57
N LEU A 238 -8.46 -3.18 -24.96
CA LEU A 238 -8.17 -1.88 -24.38
C LEU A 238 -9.28 -0.85 -24.66
N ARG A 239 -9.91 -0.89 -25.84
CA ARG A 239 -11.04 -0.02 -26.17
C ARG A 239 -12.30 -0.38 -25.40
N ALA A 240 -12.55 -1.67 -25.19
CA ALA A 240 -13.72 -2.15 -24.44
C ALA A 240 -13.60 -1.94 -22.93
N ALA A 241 -12.38 -1.98 -22.38
CA ALA A 241 -12.15 -1.88 -20.95
C ALA A 241 -12.51 -0.49 -20.38
N LYS A 242 -13.02 -0.46 -19.16
CA LYS A 242 -13.12 0.72 -18.30
C LYS A 242 -11.95 0.78 -17.32
N MET A 243 -11.55 -0.36 -16.74
CA MET A 243 -10.41 -0.48 -15.85
C MET A 243 -9.28 -1.26 -16.50
N ILE A 244 -8.11 -0.67 -16.60
CA ILE A 244 -6.88 -1.32 -17.04
C ILE A 244 -6.02 -1.46 -15.78
N LEU A 245 -5.95 -2.68 -15.26
CA LEU A 245 -5.36 -2.98 -13.96
C LEU A 245 -3.94 -3.51 -14.14
N TRP A 246 -2.97 -2.88 -13.51
CA TRP A 246 -1.60 -3.39 -13.51
C TRP A 246 -1.52 -4.75 -12.81
N LYS A 247 -0.79 -5.70 -13.37
CA LYS A 247 -0.64 -7.05 -12.81
C LYS A 247 0.29 -7.08 -11.59
N GLY A 248 0.06 -6.26 -10.60
CA GLY A 248 0.70 -6.30 -9.30
C GLY A 248 -0.27 -6.78 -8.23
N HIS A 249 0.27 -7.11 -7.06
CA HIS A 249 -0.50 -7.61 -5.93
C HIS A 249 0.29 -7.49 -4.63
N CYS A 250 -0.41 -7.44 -3.52
CA CYS A 250 0.21 -7.53 -2.20
C CYS A 250 0.57 -8.99 -1.87
N SER A 251 1.82 -9.26 -1.50
CA SER A 251 2.28 -10.61 -1.12
C SER A 251 1.67 -11.11 0.18
N VAL A 252 1.19 -10.23 1.05
CA VAL A 252 0.49 -10.57 2.29
C VAL A 252 -0.96 -10.96 1.98
N HIS A 253 -1.71 -10.05 1.35
CA HIS A 253 -3.14 -10.24 1.08
C HIS A 253 -3.41 -11.35 0.04
N GLY A 254 -2.46 -11.60 -0.86
CA GLY A 254 -2.53 -12.71 -1.80
C GLY A 254 -2.40 -14.11 -1.18
N ARG A 255 -2.07 -14.22 0.12
CA ARG A 255 -2.02 -15.51 0.83
C ARG A 255 -3.39 -16.01 1.29
N PHE A 256 -4.35 -15.12 1.43
CA PHE A 256 -5.70 -15.50 1.81
C PHE A 256 -6.43 -16.09 0.60
N SER A 257 -7.06 -17.26 0.80
CA SER A 257 -7.81 -17.94 -0.26
C SER A 257 -9.28 -18.11 0.12
N SER A 258 -10.14 -18.16 -0.87
CA SER A 258 -11.57 -18.40 -0.67
C SER A 258 -11.86 -19.75 0.00
N ALA A 259 -10.97 -20.74 -0.16
CA ALA A 259 -11.07 -22.03 0.52
C ALA A 259 -10.89 -21.89 2.04
N VAL A 260 -9.96 -21.03 2.49
CA VAL A 260 -9.77 -20.75 3.92
C VAL A 260 -11.01 -20.06 4.52
N VAL A 261 -11.66 -19.17 3.76
CA VAL A 261 -12.92 -18.55 4.20
C VAL A 261 -14.02 -19.61 4.39
N ASP A 262 -14.16 -20.54 3.44
CA ASP A 262 -15.12 -21.63 3.53
C ASP A 262 -14.84 -22.54 4.74
N GLU A 263 -13.57 -22.87 4.99
CA GLU A 263 -13.15 -23.68 6.14
C GLU A 263 -13.46 -22.97 7.47
N LEU A 264 -13.15 -21.68 7.58
CA LEU A 264 -13.45 -20.90 8.78
C LEU A 264 -14.96 -20.87 9.07
N ARG A 265 -15.79 -20.63 8.04
CA ARG A 265 -17.25 -20.66 8.21
C ARG A 265 -17.78 -22.04 8.63
N ALA A 266 -17.14 -23.13 8.20
CA ALA A 266 -17.53 -24.48 8.55
C ALA A 266 -17.08 -24.90 9.95
N THR A 267 -15.99 -24.32 10.46
CA THR A 267 -15.32 -24.80 11.70
C THR A 267 -15.44 -23.83 12.87
N VAL A 268 -15.65 -22.55 12.62
CA VAL A 268 -15.73 -21.52 13.66
C VAL A 268 -17.15 -20.93 13.67
N PRO A 269 -17.97 -21.23 14.69
CA PRO A 269 -19.32 -20.69 14.78
C PRO A 269 -19.33 -19.15 14.84
N ASP A 270 -20.28 -18.55 14.17
CA ASP A 270 -20.55 -17.09 14.18
C ASP A 270 -19.36 -16.21 13.78
N VAL A 271 -18.34 -16.76 13.11
CA VAL A 271 -17.18 -16.01 12.66
C VAL A 271 -17.58 -14.93 11.66
N GLN A 272 -17.13 -13.71 11.92
CA GLN A 272 -17.21 -12.59 10.98
C GLN A 272 -15.91 -12.52 10.19
N ILE A 273 -15.99 -12.47 8.86
CA ILE A 273 -14.82 -12.38 7.96
C ILE A 273 -14.64 -10.94 7.54
N LEU A 274 -13.55 -10.33 7.97
CA LEU A 274 -13.18 -8.96 7.65
C LEU A 274 -11.85 -8.93 6.89
N VAL A 275 -11.84 -8.44 5.66
CA VAL A 275 -10.65 -8.50 4.81
C VAL A 275 -10.27 -7.12 4.23
N HIS A 276 -8.99 -6.95 3.93
CA HIS A 276 -8.50 -5.78 3.21
C HIS A 276 -8.84 -5.87 1.72
N PRO A 277 -9.15 -4.76 1.02
CA PRO A 277 -9.53 -4.77 -0.41
C PRO A 277 -8.41 -5.20 -1.36
N GLU A 278 -7.16 -5.34 -0.91
CA GLU A 278 -6.06 -5.96 -1.65
C GLU A 278 -6.13 -7.50 -1.70
N CYS A 279 -7.06 -8.13 -0.98
CA CYS A 279 -7.30 -9.57 -1.09
C CYS A 279 -7.85 -9.91 -2.48
N GLN A 280 -7.65 -11.16 -2.89
CA GLN A 280 -8.18 -11.66 -4.17
C GLN A 280 -9.69 -11.46 -4.24
N HIS A 281 -10.20 -11.23 -5.45
CA HIS A 281 -11.61 -10.88 -5.65
C HIS A 281 -12.58 -11.93 -5.11
N ASP A 282 -12.26 -13.22 -5.28
CA ASP A 282 -13.07 -14.33 -4.77
C ASP A 282 -13.10 -14.41 -3.23
N VAL A 283 -12.03 -13.96 -2.57
CA VAL A 283 -11.97 -13.83 -1.09
C VAL A 283 -12.86 -12.68 -0.64
N VAL A 284 -12.74 -11.53 -1.31
CA VAL A 284 -13.53 -10.34 -0.99
C VAL A 284 -15.03 -10.59 -1.17
N LEU A 285 -15.43 -11.33 -2.21
CA LEU A 285 -16.84 -11.72 -2.43
C LEU A 285 -17.42 -12.62 -1.34
N LYS A 286 -16.57 -13.33 -0.60
CA LYS A 286 -16.99 -14.21 0.51
C LYS A 286 -16.90 -13.57 1.89
N ALA A 287 -16.26 -12.40 1.98
CA ALA A 287 -16.12 -11.68 3.25
C ALA A 287 -17.44 -11.03 3.67
N ASP A 288 -17.63 -10.85 4.97
CA ASP A 288 -18.78 -10.11 5.52
C ASP A 288 -18.53 -8.60 5.44
N LEU A 289 -17.26 -8.20 5.66
CA LEU A 289 -16.83 -6.80 5.59
C LEU A 289 -15.51 -6.69 4.82
N VAL A 290 -15.39 -5.58 4.11
CA VAL A 290 -14.18 -5.24 3.34
C VAL A 290 -13.82 -3.80 3.64
N GLY A 291 -12.57 -3.53 4.01
CA GLY A 291 -12.15 -2.16 4.27
C GLY A 291 -10.66 -2.00 4.49
N SER A 292 -10.24 -0.74 4.50
CA SER A 292 -8.87 -0.32 4.73
C SER A 292 -8.37 -0.72 6.13
N THR A 293 -7.08 -0.57 6.37
CA THR A 293 -6.46 -0.80 7.69
C THR A 293 -7.18 -0.04 8.81
N GLU A 294 -7.47 1.25 8.60
CA GLU A 294 -8.21 2.07 9.56
C GLU A 294 -9.66 1.58 9.77
N PHE A 295 -10.31 1.09 8.71
CA PHE A 295 -11.64 0.50 8.82
C PHE A 295 -11.61 -0.78 9.65
N ILE A 296 -10.60 -1.63 9.44
CA ILE A 296 -10.40 -2.87 10.22
C ILE A 296 -10.24 -2.53 11.70
N ILE A 297 -9.36 -1.59 12.05
CA ILE A 297 -9.11 -1.17 13.43
C ILE A 297 -10.42 -0.68 14.06
N LYS A 298 -11.10 0.29 13.46
CA LYS A 298 -12.34 0.85 13.98
C LYS A 298 -13.46 -0.18 14.13
N THR A 299 -13.54 -1.13 13.20
CA THR A 299 -14.52 -2.22 13.26
C THR A 299 -14.29 -3.11 14.47
N ILE A 300 -13.04 -3.49 14.73
CA ILE A 300 -12.71 -4.31 15.89
C ILE A 300 -12.89 -3.53 17.21
N GLU A 301 -12.47 -2.27 17.26
CA GLU A 301 -12.69 -1.39 18.42
C GLU A 301 -14.19 -1.31 18.78
N ALA A 302 -15.05 -1.13 17.79
CA ALA A 302 -16.50 -0.99 17.96
C ALA A 302 -17.25 -2.32 18.11
N ALA A 303 -16.60 -3.45 17.84
CA ALA A 303 -17.24 -4.76 17.87
C ALA A 303 -17.72 -5.15 19.30
N PRO A 304 -18.84 -5.84 19.43
CA PRO A 304 -19.34 -6.26 20.75
C PRO A 304 -18.42 -7.33 21.38
N SER A 305 -18.33 -7.30 22.70
CA SER A 305 -17.63 -8.36 23.47
C SER A 305 -18.23 -9.74 23.16
N GLY A 306 -17.38 -10.75 23.01
CA GLY A 306 -17.76 -12.12 22.62
C GLY A 306 -17.94 -12.32 21.13
N SER A 307 -17.74 -11.31 20.27
CA SER A 307 -17.71 -11.50 18.82
C SER A 307 -16.44 -12.25 18.39
N VAL A 308 -16.53 -13.00 17.29
CA VAL A 308 -15.43 -13.80 16.75
C VAL A 308 -15.09 -13.30 15.35
N TRP A 309 -13.82 -12.96 15.13
CA TRP A 309 -13.36 -12.36 13.90
C TRP A 309 -12.23 -13.15 13.24
N ALA A 310 -12.33 -13.32 11.93
CA ALA A 310 -11.22 -13.71 11.08
C ALA A 310 -10.81 -12.52 10.21
N ILE A 311 -9.60 -12.03 10.41
CA ILE A 311 -9.14 -10.80 9.79
C ILE A 311 -8.10 -11.12 8.73
N GLY A 312 -8.41 -10.80 7.47
CA GLY A 312 -7.52 -10.98 6.32
C GLY A 312 -6.66 -9.74 6.05
N THR A 313 -5.64 -9.50 6.89
CA THR A 313 -4.64 -8.45 6.71
C THR A 313 -3.31 -8.83 7.35
N GLU A 314 -2.39 -7.88 7.55
CA GLU A 314 -1.05 -8.09 8.06
C GLU A 314 -1.04 -8.56 9.52
N LEU A 315 -0.17 -9.55 9.81
CA LEU A 315 -0.17 -10.31 11.05
C LEU A 315 0.12 -9.49 12.31
N ASN A 316 1.10 -8.56 12.26
CA ASN A 316 1.47 -7.78 13.45
C ASN A 316 0.30 -6.88 13.90
N LEU A 317 -0.42 -6.30 12.95
CA LEU A 317 -1.64 -5.54 13.25
C LEU A 317 -2.70 -6.46 13.90
N VAL A 318 -2.98 -7.62 13.31
CA VAL A 318 -4.00 -8.54 13.83
C VAL A 318 -3.65 -9.03 15.23
N GLN A 319 -2.39 -9.37 15.46
CA GLN A 319 -1.92 -9.78 16.79
C GLN A 319 -2.05 -8.66 17.83
N ARG A 320 -1.77 -7.39 17.43
CA ARG A 320 -1.94 -6.25 18.31
C ARG A 320 -3.40 -6.01 18.67
N LEU A 321 -4.28 -6.03 17.68
CA LEU A 321 -5.73 -5.92 17.91
C LEU A 321 -6.24 -7.03 18.87
N GLY A 322 -5.79 -8.28 18.69
CA GLY A 322 -6.16 -9.37 19.61
C GLY A 322 -5.62 -9.20 21.04
N LYS A 323 -4.46 -8.53 21.22
CA LYS A 323 -3.95 -8.18 22.56
C LYS A 323 -4.71 -7.03 23.20
N GLU A 324 -5.09 -6.02 22.42
CA GLU A 324 -5.81 -4.83 22.86
C GLU A 324 -7.28 -5.13 23.14
N HIS A 325 -7.86 -6.12 22.44
CA HIS A 325 -9.27 -6.53 22.54
C HIS A 325 -9.41 -8.03 22.81
N PRO A 326 -8.96 -8.53 23.97
CA PRO A 326 -8.93 -9.99 24.25
C PRO A 326 -10.32 -10.61 24.45
N ASP A 327 -11.35 -9.80 24.43
CA ASP A 327 -12.76 -10.18 24.57
C ASP A 327 -13.50 -10.36 23.23
N LYS A 328 -12.75 -10.26 22.09
CA LYS A 328 -13.34 -10.30 20.74
C LYS A 328 -12.65 -11.28 19.83
#